data_0c9814a7ad881d77b7ca0ec3feafa492
#
_entry.id   0c9814a7ad881d77b7ca0ec3feafa492
#
_cell.length_a   1.000
_cell.length_b   1.000
_cell.length_c   1.000
_cell.angle_alpha   90.00
_cell.angle_beta   90.00
_cell.angle_gamma   90.00
#
_symmetry.space_group_name_H-M   'P 1'
#
loop_
_entity.id
_entity.type
_entity.pdbx_description
1 polymer ?
#
loop_
_entity_poly.entity_id
_entity_poly.type
_entity_poly.pdbx_seq_one_letter_code
_entity_poly.pdbx_strand_id
1 'polypeptide(L)'
;MVRKTSEMVEAGILAAIAVLFAILGTYLPVLGVIFNFLWAVPVAVCGMRNGLRWSIMTLIVAGAVIGSLLGPVQALSVMAMFGLLGLALGECMYRGYTPAKTLVYSSAATFVSILLSMGLAMLVMGTNPVDIMFSGLEEALNETQGYYRAAGM
;
A
#
# COMPACT_ATOMS: atom_id res chain seq x y z
N MET A 1 24.19 -9.24 -21.39
CA MET A 1 23.21 -10.22 -20.85
C MET A 1 23.24 -10.30 -19.31
N VAL A 2 24.39 -10.31 -18.67
CA VAL A 2 24.57 -10.43 -17.20
C VAL A 2 23.78 -9.36 -16.39
N ARG A 3 23.75 -8.11 -16.85
CA ARG A 3 23.08 -7.01 -16.15
C ARG A 3 21.56 -7.19 -16.03
N LYS A 4 20.90 -7.64 -17.10
CA LYS A 4 19.43 -7.89 -17.08
C LYS A 4 19.04 -9.03 -16.14
N THR A 5 19.88 -10.07 -16.04
CA THR A 5 19.63 -11.20 -15.14
C THR A 5 19.76 -10.76 -13.67
N SER A 6 20.75 -9.92 -13.35
CA SER A 6 20.93 -9.36 -12.00
C SER A 6 19.75 -8.49 -11.59
N GLU A 7 19.25 -7.61 -12.48
CA GLU A 7 18.09 -6.76 -12.23
C GLU A 7 16.82 -7.60 -12.00
N MET A 8 16.64 -8.70 -12.71
CA MET A 8 15.52 -9.62 -12.54
C MET A 8 15.57 -10.37 -11.20
N VAL A 9 16.75 -10.84 -10.80
CA VAL A 9 16.94 -11.53 -9.51
C VAL A 9 16.68 -10.56 -8.36
N GLU A 10 17.18 -9.35 -8.44
CA GLU A 10 16.97 -8.31 -7.45
C GLU A 10 15.47 -7.95 -7.33
N ALA A 11 14.78 -7.78 -8.45
CA ALA A 11 13.34 -7.53 -8.48
C ALA A 11 12.55 -8.68 -7.81
N GLY A 12 12.97 -9.94 -8.04
CA GLY A 12 12.37 -11.10 -7.39
C GLY A 12 12.58 -11.14 -5.88
N ILE A 13 13.79 -10.83 -5.40
CA ILE A 13 14.08 -10.74 -3.97
C ILE A 13 13.26 -9.64 -3.31
N LEU A 14 13.19 -8.45 -3.93
CA LEU A 14 12.41 -7.34 -3.41
C LEU A 14 10.91 -7.63 -3.42
N ALA A 15 10.41 -8.37 -4.41
CA ALA A 15 9.03 -8.86 -4.41
C ALA A 15 8.75 -9.81 -3.23
N ALA A 16 9.68 -10.72 -2.92
CA ALA A 16 9.55 -11.62 -1.77
C ALA A 16 9.52 -10.85 -0.45
N ILE A 17 10.36 -9.83 -0.29
CA ILE A 17 10.37 -8.96 0.90
C ILE A 17 9.04 -8.18 1.00
N ALA A 18 8.51 -7.68 -0.11
CA ALA A 18 7.21 -7.02 -0.13
C ALA A 18 6.09 -7.95 0.32
N VAL A 19 6.08 -9.20 -0.16
CA VAL A 19 5.11 -10.23 0.27
C VAL A 19 5.22 -10.51 1.77
N LEU A 20 6.44 -10.63 2.30
CA LEU A 20 6.65 -10.82 3.74
C LEU A 20 6.07 -9.65 4.55
N PHE A 21 6.29 -8.42 4.13
CA PHE A 21 5.71 -7.25 4.80
C PHE A 21 4.18 -7.23 4.72
N ALA A 22 3.59 -7.63 3.60
CA ALA A 22 2.14 -7.73 3.47
C ALA A 22 1.55 -8.80 4.41
N ILE A 23 2.20 -9.97 4.52
CA ILE A 23 1.79 -11.04 5.44
C ILE A 23 1.90 -10.55 6.89
N LEU A 24 3.04 -9.99 7.29
CA LEU A 24 3.24 -9.46 8.63
C LEU A 24 2.25 -8.33 8.93
N GLY A 25 1.97 -7.48 7.95
CA GLY A 25 0.98 -6.40 8.06
C GLY A 25 -0.44 -6.89 8.30
N THR A 26 -0.79 -8.07 7.78
CA THR A 26 -2.12 -8.67 7.93
C THR A 26 -2.28 -9.40 9.27
N TYR A 27 -1.24 -10.12 9.71
CA TYR A 27 -1.33 -10.98 10.90
C TYR A 27 -0.93 -10.32 12.22
N LEU A 28 -0.21 -9.18 12.20
CA LEU A 28 0.23 -8.49 13.42
C LEU A 28 -0.66 -7.27 13.69
N PRO A 29 -1.56 -7.30 14.70
CA PRO A 29 -2.55 -6.24 14.89
C PRO A 29 -1.94 -4.85 15.18
N VAL A 30 -0.89 -4.77 16.00
CA VAL A 30 -0.27 -3.50 16.40
C VAL A 30 0.84 -3.08 15.43
N LEU A 31 1.71 -4.01 15.04
CA LEU A 31 2.82 -3.75 14.13
C LEU A 31 2.37 -3.76 12.68
N GLY A 32 1.17 -4.28 12.39
CA GLY A 32 0.62 -4.40 11.04
C GLY A 32 0.55 -3.08 10.29
N VAL A 33 0.21 -1.99 10.98
CA VAL A 33 0.19 -0.65 10.38
C VAL A 33 1.58 -0.27 9.86
N ILE A 34 2.63 -0.52 10.64
CA ILE A 34 4.02 -0.22 10.26
C ILE A 34 4.43 -1.07 9.04
N PHE A 35 4.17 -2.37 9.07
CA PHE A 35 4.51 -3.27 7.96
C PHE A 35 3.73 -2.95 6.68
N ASN A 36 2.50 -2.49 6.78
CA ASN A 36 1.72 -2.02 5.63
C ASN A 36 2.33 -0.77 4.98
N PHE A 37 2.91 0.15 5.76
CA PHE A 37 3.68 1.27 5.18
C PHE A 37 5.01 0.81 4.60
N LEU A 38 5.71 -0.12 5.25
CA LEU A 38 6.98 -0.64 4.77
C LEU A 38 6.85 -1.44 3.46
N TRP A 39 5.66 -1.94 3.12
CA TRP A 39 5.43 -2.67 1.88
C TRP A 39 5.77 -1.86 0.61
N ALA A 40 5.57 -0.55 0.63
CA ALA A 40 5.94 0.32 -0.50
C ALA A 40 7.46 0.44 -0.70
N VAL A 41 8.26 0.20 0.35
CA VAL A 41 9.72 0.39 0.33
C VAL A 41 10.43 -0.55 -0.64
N PRO A 42 10.20 -1.87 -0.65
CA PRO A 42 10.83 -2.78 -1.63
C PRO A 42 10.52 -2.39 -3.08
N VAL A 43 9.29 -1.95 -3.36
CA VAL A 43 8.86 -1.50 -4.68
C VAL A 43 9.60 -0.22 -5.08
N ALA A 44 9.72 0.74 -4.16
CA ALA A 44 10.46 1.98 -4.38
C ALA A 44 11.97 1.74 -4.57
N VAL A 45 12.57 0.87 -3.76
CA VAL A 45 13.99 0.49 -3.88
C VAL A 45 14.27 -0.17 -5.22
N CYS A 46 13.39 -1.08 -5.67
CA CYS A 46 13.50 -1.68 -6.99
C CYS A 46 13.47 -0.61 -8.11
N GLY A 47 12.53 0.33 -8.00
CA GLY A 47 12.42 1.45 -8.94
C GLY A 47 13.65 2.34 -8.95
N MET A 48 14.16 2.70 -7.79
CA MET A 48 15.35 3.54 -7.63
C MET A 48 16.61 2.91 -8.26
N ARG A 49 16.77 1.59 -8.16
CA ARG A 49 17.96 0.88 -8.65
C ARG A 49 17.86 0.44 -10.10
N ASN A 50 16.71 -0.08 -10.50
CA ASN A 50 16.52 -0.78 -11.77
C ASN A 50 15.51 -0.07 -12.70
N GLY A 51 14.91 1.03 -12.25
CA GLY A 51 13.94 1.82 -13.02
C GLY A 51 12.51 1.30 -12.95
N LEU A 52 11.59 2.10 -13.50
CA LEU A 52 10.14 1.90 -13.42
C LEU A 52 9.68 0.52 -13.90
N ARG A 53 10.27 0.00 -14.96
CA ARG A 53 9.88 -1.29 -15.54
C ARG A 53 10.01 -2.44 -14.55
N TRP A 54 11.12 -2.50 -13.82
CA TRP A 54 11.38 -3.54 -12.84
C TRP A 54 10.56 -3.34 -11.57
N SER A 55 10.32 -2.10 -11.18
CA SER A 55 9.43 -1.76 -10.07
C SER A 55 7.99 -2.22 -10.34
N ILE A 56 7.47 -2.03 -11.56
CA ILE A 56 6.15 -2.54 -11.98
C ILE A 56 6.13 -4.07 -11.95
N MET A 57 7.18 -4.73 -12.43
CA MET A 57 7.28 -6.19 -12.36
C MET A 57 7.28 -6.70 -10.92
N THR A 58 8.05 -6.06 -10.02
CA THR A 58 8.05 -6.35 -8.58
C THR A 58 6.65 -6.22 -7.98
N LEU A 59 5.93 -5.15 -8.31
CA LEU A 59 4.57 -4.89 -7.86
C LEU A 59 3.61 -5.99 -8.34
N ILE A 60 3.66 -6.37 -9.61
CA ILE A 60 2.78 -7.40 -10.19
C ILE A 60 3.06 -8.77 -9.56
N VAL A 61 4.34 -9.15 -9.44
CA VAL A 61 4.74 -10.43 -8.85
C VAL A 61 4.33 -10.50 -7.38
N ALA A 62 4.64 -9.45 -6.60
CA ALA A 62 4.22 -9.38 -5.21
C ALA A 62 2.69 -9.43 -5.07
N GLY A 63 1.95 -8.69 -5.89
CA GLY A 63 0.50 -8.71 -5.91
C GLY A 63 -0.09 -10.07 -6.27
N ALA A 64 0.48 -10.78 -7.24
CA ALA A 64 0.05 -12.13 -7.61
C ALA A 64 0.25 -13.14 -6.46
N VAL A 65 1.39 -13.07 -5.78
CA VAL A 65 1.66 -13.93 -4.62
C VAL A 65 0.75 -13.58 -3.43
N ILE A 66 0.57 -12.30 -3.12
CA ILE A 66 -0.37 -11.85 -2.09
C ILE A 66 -1.80 -12.31 -2.43
N GLY A 67 -2.21 -12.18 -3.69
CA GLY A 67 -3.52 -12.61 -4.17
C GLY A 67 -3.75 -14.11 -4.02
N SER A 68 -2.71 -14.92 -4.19
CA SER A 68 -2.77 -16.36 -4.00
C SER A 68 -2.82 -16.79 -2.53
N LEU A 69 -2.18 -16.03 -1.62
CA LEU A 69 -2.08 -16.35 -0.20
C LEU A 69 -3.16 -15.72 0.66
N LEU A 70 -3.48 -14.45 0.42
CA LEU A 70 -4.40 -13.65 1.23
C LEU A 70 -5.72 -13.33 0.53
N GLY A 71 -5.83 -13.73 -0.73
CA GLY A 71 -6.99 -13.47 -1.58
C GLY A 71 -6.84 -12.26 -2.51
N PRO A 72 -7.58 -12.28 -3.65
CA PRO A 72 -7.44 -11.28 -4.71
C PRO A 72 -7.87 -9.88 -4.27
N VAL A 73 -8.86 -9.76 -3.40
CA VAL A 73 -9.36 -8.48 -2.87
C VAL A 73 -8.28 -7.80 -2.04
N GLN A 74 -7.61 -8.56 -1.16
CA GLN A 74 -6.52 -8.04 -0.33
C GLN A 74 -5.34 -7.57 -1.19
N ALA A 75 -4.96 -8.35 -2.20
CA ALA A 75 -3.90 -7.96 -3.12
C ALA A 75 -4.22 -6.66 -3.86
N LEU A 76 -5.41 -6.55 -4.41
CA LEU A 76 -5.85 -5.34 -5.11
C LEU A 76 -5.86 -4.12 -4.20
N SER A 77 -6.33 -4.27 -2.96
CA SER A 77 -6.36 -3.18 -1.96
C SER A 77 -4.95 -2.69 -1.62
N VAL A 78 -4.02 -3.61 -1.33
CA VAL A 78 -2.63 -3.26 -1.00
C VAL A 78 -1.91 -2.65 -2.21
N MET A 79 -2.10 -3.21 -3.41
CA MET A 79 -1.51 -2.66 -4.64
C MET A 79 -2.06 -1.27 -4.98
N ALA A 80 -3.37 -1.06 -4.84
CA ALA A 80 -4.00 0.23 -5.11
C ALA A 80 -3.55 1.29 -4.10
N MET A 81 -3.46 0.96 -2.82
CA MET A 81 -3.17 1.92 -1.76
C MET A 81 -1.69 2.32 -1.72
N PHE A 82 -0.77 1.38 -1.87
CA PHE A 82 0.67 1.61 -1.68
C PHE A 82 1.51 1.42 -2.94
N GLY A 83 0.98 0.71 -3.95
CA GLY A 83 1.71 0.40 -5.17
C GLY A 83 2.13 1.64 -5.95
N LEU A 84 1.19 2.57 -6.19
CA LEU A 84 1.47 3.81 -6.91
C LEU A 84 2.45 4.71 -6.15
N LEU A 85 2.37 4.76 -4.83
CA LEU A 85 3.33 5.48 -4.00
C LEU A 85 4.76 4.91 -4.18
N GLY A 86 4.90 3.59 -4.09
CA GLY A 86 6.18 2.92 -4.28
C GLY A 86 6.77 3.16 -5.68
N LEU A 87 5.93 3.08 -6.72
CA LEU A 87 6.34 3.36 -8.10
C LEU A 87 6.78 4.82 -8.28
N ALA A 88 6.01 5.78 -7.75
CA ALA A 88 6.32 7.21 -7.86
C ALA A 88 7.63 7.57 -7.14
N LEU A 89 7.80 7.07 -5.91
CA LEU A 89 9.04 7.27 -5.15
C LEU A 89 10.24 6.66 -5.88
N GLY A 90 10.13 5.42 -6.34
CA GLY A 90 11.20 4.74 -7.05
C GLY A 90 11.62 5.47 -8.33
N GLU A 91 10.66 5.90 -9.13
CA GLU A 91 10.92 6.63 -10.38
C GLU A 91 11.53 8.02 -10.13
N CYS A 92 11.03 8.76 -9.15
CA CYS A 92 11.58 10.07 -8.79
C CYS A 92 13.04 9.96 -8.34
N MET A 93 13.36 8.95 -7.55
CA MET A 93 14.72 8.71 -7.08
C MET A 93 15.63 8.22 -8.22
N TYR A 94 15.13 7.37 -9.12
CA TYR A 94 15.85 6.91 -10.30
C TYR A 94 16.25 8.06 -11.22
N ARG A 95 15.34 9.03 -11.41
CA ARG A 95 15.59 10.24 -12.22
C ARG A 95 16.41 11.31 -11.51
N GLY A 96 16.76 11.12 -10.25
CA GLY A 96 17.54 12.10 -9.47
C GLY A 96 16.79 13.41 -9.24
N TYR A 97 15.47 13.36 -9.04
CA TYR A 97 14.68 14.54 -8.74
C TYR A 97 15.05 15.13 -7.39
N THR A 98 14.92 16.47 -7.26
CA THR A 98 15.11 17.15 -5.99
C THR A 98 14.09 16.67 -4.96
N PRO A 99 14.42 16.70 -3.64
CA PRO A 99 13.50 16.26 -2.59
C PRO A 99 12.12 16.93 -2.66
N ALA A 100 12.08 18.22 -2.99
CA ALA A 100 10.82 18.95 -3.14
C ALA A 100 9.96 18.40 -4.29
N LYS A 101 10.55 18.11 -5.46
CA LYS A 101 9.83 17.50 -6.59
C LYS A 101 9.36 16.10 -6.26
N THR A 102 10.21 15.29 -5.61
CA THR A 102 9.85 13.94 -5.18
C THR A 102 8.63 13.97 -4.25
N LEU A 103 8.61 14.92 -3.32
CA LEU A 103 7.50 15.06 -2.38
C LEU A 103 6.19 15.41 -3.10
N VAL A 104 6.22 16.35 -4.06
CA VAL A 104 5.03 16.72 -4.85
C VAL A 104 4.50 15.54 -5.67
N TYR A 105 5.38 14.83 -6.39
CA TYR A 105 4.96 13.69 -7.22
C TYR A 105 4.45 12.53 -6.36
N SER A 106 5.08 12.26 -5.22
CA SER A 106 4.65 11.20 -4.29
C SER A 106 3.31 11.53 -3.63
N SER A 107 3.09 12.79 -3.27
CA SER A 107 1.81 13.26 -2.73
C SER A 107 0.68 13.13 -3.76
N ALA A 108 0.94 13.52 -5.02
CA ALA A 108 -0.01 13.35 -6.10
C ALA A 108 -0.32 11.86 -6.35
N ALA A 109 0.70 10.99 -6.36
CA ALA A 109 0.52 9.56 -6.51
C ALA A 109 -0.28 8.95 -5.35
N THR A 110 -0.03 9.38 -4.12
CA THR A 110 -0.80 8.95 -2.94
C THR A 110 -2.25 9.39 -3.04
N PHE A 111 -2.52 10.61 -3.48
CA PHE A 111 -3.89 11.09 -3.69
C PHE A 111 -4.64 10.23 -4.71
N VAL A 112 -4.01 9.92 -5.85
CA VAL A 112 -4.57 9.00 -6.86
C VAL A 112 -4.77 7.60 -6.28
N SER A 113 -3.82 7.09 -5.48
CA SER A 113 -3.95 5.80 -4.79
C SER A 113 -5.16 5.73 -3.89
N ILE A 114 -5.43 6.79 -3.12
CA ILE A 114 -6.60 6.86 -2.23
C ILE A 114 -7.89 6.84 -3.05
N LEU A 115 -7.98 7.63 -4.12
CA LEU A 115 -9.15 7.63 -5.00
C LEU A 115 -9.39 6.27 -5.65
N LEU A 116 -8.30 5.62 -6.09
CA LEU A 116 -8.38 4.29 -6.70
C LEU A 116 -8.84 3.24 -5.68
N SER A 117 -8.32 3.27 -4.46
CA SER A 117 -8.71 2.34 -3.39
C SER A 117 -10.15 2.55 -2.94
N MET A 118 -10.64 3.81 -2.90
CA MET A 118 -12.06 4.09 -2.66
C MET A 118 -12.95 3.53 -3.77
N GLY A 119 -12.57 3.74 -5.03
CA GLY A 119 -13.29 3.18 -6.18
C GLY A 119 -13.34 1.65 -6.16
N LEU A 120 -12.22 1.01 -5.84
CA LEU A 120 -12.17 -0.46 -5.67
C LEU A 120 -13.05 -0.95 -4.51
N ALA A 121 -13.04 -0.25 -3.38
CA ALA A 121 -13.88 -0.59 -2.23
C ALA A 121 -15.37 -0.53 -2.59
N MET A 122 -15.81 0.50 -3.32
CA MET A 122 -17.18 0.62 -3.81
C MET A 122 -17.57 -0.52 -4.76
N LEU A 123 -16.67 -0.90 -5.68
CA LEU A 123 -16.91 -1.98 -6.65
C LEU A 123 -16.97 -3.36 -6.00
N VAL A 124 -16.13 -3.62 -4.99
CA VAL A 124 -15.99 -4.94 -4.37
C VAL A 124 -16.99 -5.15 -3.24
N MET A 125 -17.20 -4.13 -2.40
CA MET A 125 -18.05 -4.22 -1.20
C MET A 125 -19.49 -3.76 -1.47
N GLY A 126 -19.74 -3.05 -2.57
CA GLY A 126 -21.07 -2.49 -2.88
C GLY A 126 -21.53 -1.43 -1.88
N THR A 127 -20.67 -1.03 -0.96
CA THR A 127 -20.92 -0.05 0.09
C THR A 127 -20.02 1.17 -0.08
N ASN A 128 -20.55 2.32 0.25
CA ASN A 128 -19.77 3.56 0.18
C ASN A 128 -18.78 3.59 1.36
N PRO A 129 -17.45 3.67 1.14
CA PRO A 129 -16.46 3.75 2.22
C PRO A 129 -16.70 4.94 3.16
N VAL A 130 -17.32 6.01 2.66
CA VAL A 130 -17.70 7.19 3.43
C VAL A 130 -18.80 6.84 4.45
N ASP A 131 -19.79 6.04 4.06
CA ASP A 131 -20.87 5.61 4.96
C ASP A 131 -20.34 4.69 6.07
N ILE A 132 -19.38 3.80 5.73
CA ILE A 132 -18.70 2.95 6.74
C ILE A 132 -17.93 3.82 7.75
N MET A 133 -17.27 4.88 7.28
CA MET A 133 -16.52 5.77 8.14
C MET A 133 -17.45 6.58 9.06
N PHE A 134 -18.59 7.04 8.55
CA PHE A 134 -19.60 7.74 9.34
C PHE A 134 -20.28 6.82 10.38
N SER A 135 -20.66 5.60 9.97
CA SER A 135 -21.24 4.63 10.91
C SER A 135 -20.27 4.22 12.01
N GLY A 136 -18.99 4.02 11.67
CA GLY A 136 -17.95 3.75 12.68
C GLY A 136 -17.71 4.92 13.63
N LEU A 137 -17.81 6.16 13.14
CA LEU A 137 -17.72 7.35 13.98
C LEU A 137 -18.95 7.48 14.91
N GLU A 138 -20.16 7.23 14.41
CA GLU A 138 -21.38 7.23 15.20
C GLU A 138 -21.33 6.15 16.30
N GLU A 139 -20.85 4.95 15.98
CA GLU A 139 -20.68 3.86 16.95
C GLU A 139 -19.69 4.25 18.06
N ALA A 140 -18.52 4.80 17.67
CA ALA A 140 -17.53 5.28 18.65
C ALA A 140 -18.06 6.42 19.54
N LEU A 141 -18.86 7.33 18.97
CA LEU A 141 -19.51 8.39 19.76
C LEU A 141 -20.56 7.84 20.71
N ASN A 142 -21.37 6.86 20.27
CA ASN A 142 -22.38 6.23 21.10
C ASN A 142 -21.75 5.43 22.26
N GLU A 143 -20.68 4.69 21.99
CA GLU A 143 -19.91 4.01 23.03
C GLU A 143 -19.35 5.01 24.05
N THR A 144 -18.73 6.09 23.57
CA THR A 144 -18.18 7.14 24.44
C THR A 144 -19.26 7.79 25.30
N GLN A 145 -20.43 8.09 24.73
CA GLN A 145 -21.57 8.61 25.49
C GLN A 145 -22.08 7.59 26.53
N GLY A 146 -22.07 6.30 26.19
CA GLY A 146 -22.40 5.22 27.11
C GLY A 146 -21.48 5.20 28.35
N TYR A 147 -20.17 5.36 28.14
CA TYR A 147 -19.20 5.45 29.24
C TYR A 147 -19.41 6.68 30.12
N TYR A 148 -19.70 7.86 29.54
CA TYR A 148 -19.96 9.07 30.31
C TYR A 148 -21.25 8.97 31.15
N ARG A 149 -22.32 8.41 30.57
CA ARG A 149 -23.57 8.14 31.30
C ARG A 149 -23.40 7.13 32.45
N ALA A 150 -22.61 6.08 32.21
CA ALA A 150 -22.30 5.09 33.25
C ALA A 150 -21.42 5.66 34.37
N ALA A 151 -20.56 6.64 34.03
CA ALA A 151 -19.74 7.36 35.02
C ALA A 151 -20.47 8.47 35.76
N GLY A 152 -21.78 8.69 35.52
CA GLY A 152 -22.60 9.68 36.21
C GLY A 152 -22.30 11.13 35.83
N MET A 153 -21.74 11.37 34.68
CA MET A 153 -21.48 12.70 34.09
C MET A 153 -22.44 13.02 32.95
#